data_95ef8b07865b5e016a9cdbecb7e8a6b4
#
_entry.id   95ef8b07865b5e016a9cdbecb7e8a6b4
#
_cell.length_a   1.000
_cell.length_b   1.000
_cell.length_c   1.000
_cell.angle_alpha   90.00
_cell.angle_beta   90.00
_cell.angle_gamma   90.00
#
_symmetry.space_group_name_H-M   'P 1'
#
loop_
_entity.id
_entity.type
_entity.pdbx_description
1 polymer ?
#
loop_
_entity_poly.entity_id
_entity_poly.type
_entity_poly.pdbx_seq_one_letter_code
_entity_poly.pdbx_strand_id
1 'polypeptide(L)'
;MTMPVHQYVDRRTGKICSERLMGDRLLNFVYSEVRENAPLVFKALTSARASSVLGYLNFDPLLSSPLRSAGKLMRLWGVDTSHCVESPDRLNTPCKLFTRKIRYWECRPMDEDPRVAVSPADSRVLIGSLRETSALYVKGKFFSYPDLLGSDKMRWLNAFAGGDFAIFRLTPDKYHYNHTPVAAVSYTHLTLPTN
;
A
#
# COMPACT_ATOMS: atom_id res chain seq x y z
N MET A 1 -18.92 17.19 -10.00
CA MET A 1 -18.34 16.87 -8.67
C MET A 1 -16.84 17.05 -8.76
N THR A 2 -16.26 18.01 -8.06
CA THR A 2 -14.80 18.19 -8.00
C THR A 2 -14.21 17.03 -7.19
N MET A 3 -13.25 16.33 -7.79
CA MET A 3 -12.55 15.24 -7.10
C MET A 3 -11.82 15.78 -5.86
N PRO A 4 -11.88 15.09 -4.73
CA PRO A 4 -11.12 15.49 -3.56
C PRO A 4 -9.63 15.53 -3.88
N VAL A 5 -8.98 16.65 -3.59
CA VAL A 5 -7.54 16.79 -3.77
C VAL A 5 -6.87 16.13 -2.57
N HIS A 6 -6.14 15.04 -2.83
CA HIS A 6 -5.34 14.42 -1.79
C HIS A 6 -4.11 15.27 -1.50
N GLN A 7 -3.96 15.69 -0.26
CA GLN A 7 -2.83 16.50 0.21
C GLN A 7 -2.05 15.74 1.30
N TYR A 8 -0.78 16.03 1.38
CA TYR A 8 0.10 15.51 2.43
C TYR A 8 1.14 16.57 2.80
N VAL A 9 1.66 16.47 4.00
CA VAL A 9 2.77 17.31 4.45
C VAL A 9 4.08 16.56 4.19
N ASP A 10 4.98 17.16 3.44
CA ASP A 10 6.34 16.63 3.26
C ASP A 10 7.13 16.84 4.56
N ARG A 11 7.57 15.74 5.18
CA ARG A 11 8.25 15.76 6.48
C ARG A 11 9.54 16.58 6.48
N ARG A 12 10.30 16.59 5.38
CA ARG A 12 11.59 17.31 5.31
C ARG A 12 11.42 18.81 5.19
N THR A 13 10.40 19.22 4.44
CA THR A 13 10.19 20.62 4.08
C THR A 13 9.05 21.29 4.84
N GLY A 14 8.20 20.52 5.52
CA GLY A 14 6.96 21.00 6.15
C GLY A 14 5.92 21.52 5.16
N LYS A 15 6.15 21.41 3.85
CA LYS A 15 5.25 21.95 2.83
C LYS A 15 4.07 21.02 2.57
N ILE A 16 2.91 21.64 2.33
CA ILE A 16 1.72 20.93 1.85
C ILE A 16 1.89 20.67 0.36
N CYS A 17 1.86 19.39 0.00
CA CYS A 17 1.97 18.91 -1.37
C CYS A 17 0.65 18.27 -1.80
N SER A 18 0.25 18.49 -3.07
CA SER A 18 -0.89 17.80 -3.66
C SER A 18 -0.45 16.55 -4.39
N GLU A 19 -1.22 15.49 -4.24
CA GLU A 19 -0.94 14.22 -4.88
C GLU A 19 -1.88 13.96 -6.04
N ARG A 20 -1.32 13.49 -7.16
CA ARG A 20 -2.09 12.95 -8.27
C ARG A 20 -2.18 11.43 -8.11
N LEU A 21 -3.37 10.94 -7.81
CA LEU A 21 -3.62 9.50 -7.74
C LEU A 21 -3.70 8.94 -9.17
N MET A 22 -2.95 7.85 -9.42
CA MET A 22 -2.99 7.18 -10.71
C MET A 22 -4.19 6.25 -10.80
N GLY A 23 -4.94 6.37 -11.90
CA GLY A 23 -6.10 5.51 -12.14
C GLY A 23 -7.33 5.82 -11.28
N ASP A 24 -7.31 6.88 -10.48
CA ASP A 24 -8.36 7.23 -9.53
C ASP A 24 -9.73 7.37 -10.21
N ARG A 25 -9.78 7.99 -11.39
CA ARG A 25 -11.03 8.12 -12.16
C ARG A 25 -11.64 6.78 -12.55
N LEU A 26 -10.79 5.84 -13.02
CA LEU A 26 -11.24 4.51 -13.42
C LEU A 26 -11.67 3.69 -12.19
N LEU A 27 -10.88 3.75 -11.13
CA LEU A 27 -11.21 3.05 -9.88
C LEU A 27 -12.50 3.59 -9.28
N ASN A 28 -12.66 4.91 -9.19
CA ASN A 28 -13.89 5.53 -8.69
C ASN A 28 -15.09 5.16 -9.56
N PHE A 29 -14.96 5.20 -10.90
CA PHE A 29 -16.02 4.77 -11.81
C PHE A 29 -16.43 3.30 -11.57
N VAL A 30 -15.46 2.39 -11.46
CA VAL A 30 -15.74 0.96 -11.21
C VAL A 30 -16.38 0.75 -9.84
N TYR A 31 -15.87 1.43 -8.80
CA TYR A 31 -16.34 1.22 -7.43
C TYR A 31 -17.59 2.02 -7.05
N SER A 32 -17.97 3.06 -7.81
CA SER A 32 -19.23 3.78 -7.65
C SER A 32 -20.25 3.31 -8.69
N GLU A 33 -20.11 3.78 -9.92
CA GLU A 33 -21.11 3.60 -10.97
C GLU A 33 -21.34 2.12 -11.35
N VAL A 34 -20.26 1.36 -11.61
CA VAL A 34 -20.41 -0.05 -12.03
C VAL A 34 -20.92 -0.91 -10.87
N ARG A 35 -20.50 -0.63 -9.65
CA ARG A 35 -20.96 -1.35 -8.47
C ARG A 35 -22.45 -1.15 -8.23
N GLU A 36 -22.96 0.07 -8.37
CA GLU A 36 -24.36 0.41 -8.10
C GLU A 36 -25.28 -0.02 -9.24
N ASN A 37 -24.88 0.22 -10.50
CA ASN A 37 -25.72 -0.01 -11.65
C ASN A 37 -25.56 -1.39 -12.29
N ALA A 38 -24.44 -2.08 -12.08
CA ALA A 38 -24.14 -3.37 -12.67
C ALA A 38 -23.37 -4.29 -11.69
N PRO A 39 -24.00 -4.73 -10.58
CA PRO A 39 -23.30 -5.45 -9.51
C PRO A 39 -22.70 -6.80 -9.96
N LEU A 40 -23.27 -7.48 -10.93
CA LEU A 40 -22.71 -8.71 -11.50
C LEU A 40 -21.45 -8.43 -12.30
N VAL A 41 -21.44 -7.35 -13.09
CA VAL A 41 -20.25 -6.91 -13.83
C VAL A 41 -19.16 -6.47 -12.86
N PHE A 42 -19.52 -5.74 -11.81
CA PHE A 42 -18.59 -5.38 -10.74
C PHE A 42 -17.96 -6.61 -10.10
N LYS A 43 -18.76 -7.60 -9.72
CA LYS A 43 -18.29 -8.87 -9.13
C LYS A 43 -17.37 -9.64 -10.08
N ALA A 44 -17.69 -9.67 -11.37
CA ALA A 44 -16.84 -10.29 -12.38
C ALA A 44 -15.49 -9.57 -12.52
N LEU A 45 -15.50 -8.22 -12.66
CA LEU A 45 -14.30 -7.39 -12.80
C LEU A 45 -13.40 -7.42 -11.56
N THR A 46 -13.98 -7.52 -10.37
CA THR A 46 -13.24 -7.56 -9.09
C THR A 46 -12.96 -8.99 -8.61
N SER A 47 -13.30 -10.00 -9.40
CA SER A 47 -13.03 -11.40 -9.06
C SER A 47 -11.51 -11.69 -9.02
N ALA A 48 -11.12 -12.71 -8.26
CA ALA A 48 -9.73 -13.16 -8.20
C ALA A 48 -9.18 -13.55 -9.59
N ARG A 49 -10.04 -14.16 -10.44
CA ARG A 49 -9.66 -14.54 -11.81
C ARG A 49 -9.39 -13.32 -12.69
N ALA A 50 -10.29 -12.33 -12.68
CA ALA A 50 -10.11 -11.09 -13.43
C ALA A 50 -8.87 -10.34 -12.93
N SER A 51 -8.67 -10.26 -11.62
CA SER A 51 -7.48 -9.66 -11.03
C SER A 51 -6.19 -10.37 -11.44
N SER A 52 -6.20 -11.70 -11.49
CA SER A 52 -5.06 -12.49 -11.96
C SER A 52 -4.75 -12.25 -13.44
N VAL A 53 -5.78 -12.22 -14.29
CA VAL A 53 -5.62 -11.91 -15.72
C VAL A 53 -5.10 -10.49 -15.92
N LEU A 54 -5.67 -9.51 -15.24
CA LEU A 54 -5.21 -8.13 -15.30
C LEU A 54 -3.78 -7.98 -14.76
N GLY A 55 -3.45 -8.70 -13.70
CA GLY A 55 -2.09 -8.77 -13.15
C GLY A 55 -1.11 -9.32 -14.19
N TYR A 56 -1.44 -10.45 -14.80
CA TYR A 56 -0.63 -11.06 -15.85
C TYR A 56 -0.43 -10.11 -17.05
N LEU A 57 -1.50 -9.50 -17.56
CA LEU A 57 -1.45 -8.60 -18.70
C LEU A 57 -0.67 -7.30 -18.43
N ASN A 58 -0.72 -6.79 -17.20
CA ASN A 58 -0.09 -5.51 -16.85
C ASN A 58 1.31 -5.65 -16.26
N PHE A 59 1.61 -6.76 -15.59
CA PHE A 59 2.85 -6.94 -14.84
C PHE A 59 3.76 -8.03 -15.43
N ASP A 60 3.22 -8.95 -16.22
CA ASP A 60 4.02 -10.03 -16.79
C ASP A 60 4.96 -9.51 -17.89
N PRO A 61 6.25 -9.90 -17.87
CA PRO A 61 7.24 -9.44 -18.85
C PRO A 61 6.97 -9.87 -20.30
N LEU A 62 6.20 -10.95 -20.51
CA LEU A 62 5.90 -11.47 -21.87
C LEU A 62 4.89 -10.60 -22.63
N LEU A 63 3.99 -9.92 -21.92
CA LEU A 63 2.94 -9.09 -22.50
C LEU A 63 3.14 -7.59 -22.25
N SER A 64 4.16 -7.20 -21.48
CA SER A 64 4.51 -5.81 -21.32
C SER A 64 5.01 -5.25 -22.64
N SER A 65 4.09 -4.65 -23.38
CA SER A 65 4.36 -3.99 -24.67
C SER A 65 5.53 -3.02 -24.56
N PRO A 66 6.41 -2.95 -25.56
CA PRO A 66 7.46 -1.92 -25.67
C PRO A 66 6.94 -0.48 -25.59
N LEU A 67 5.64 -0.27 -25.73
CA LEU A 67 4.94 1.02 -25.51
C LEU A 67 4.97 1.50 -24.05
N ARG A 68 5.16 0.60 -23.09
CA ARG A 68 5.34 0.91 -21.67
C ARG A 68 6.80 0.74 -21.26
N SER A 69 7.70 1.47 -21.93
CA SER A 69 9.10 1.50 -21.54
C SER A 69 9.23 1.76 -20.03
N ALA A 70 9.93 0.87 -19.32
CA ALA A 70 10.20 1.01 -17.88
C ALA A 70 10.79 2.39 -17.57
N GLY A 71 11.62 2.95 -18.44
CA GLY A 71 12.15 4.31 -18.30
C GLY A 71 11.08 5.41 -18.35
N LYS A 72 9.98 5.22 -19.11
CA LYS A 72 8.85 6.16 -19.08
C LYS A 72 8.08 6.03 -17.76
N LEU A 73 7.88 4.82 -17.27
CA LEU A 73 7.23 4.57 -15.99
C LEU A 73 8.07 5.09 -14.81
N MET A 74 9.38 4.90 -14.83
CA MET A 74 10.30 5.47 -13.82
C MET A 74 10.13 6.98 -13.72
N ARG A 75 10.12 7.67 -14.86
CA ARG A 75 9.91 9.13 -14.91
C ARG A 75 8.49 9.53 -14.47
N LEU A 76 7.47 8.81 -14.95
CA LEU A 76 6.07 9.09 -14.63
C LEU A 76 5.79 8.90 -13.13
N TRP A 77 6.37 7.87 -12.54
CA TRP A 77 6.21 7.57 -11.12
C TRP A 77 7.17 8.34 -10.22
N GLY A 78 8.19 8.98 -10.80
CA GLY A 78 9.22 9.66 -10.01
C GLY A 78 10.11 8.70 -9.21
N VAL A 79 10.37 7.52 -9.78
CA VAL A 79 11.14 6.48 -9.09
C VAL A 79 12.61 6.87 -9.05
N ASP A 80 13.15 6.97 -7.84
CA ASP A 80 14.59 7.06 -7.61
C ASP A 80 15.20 5.66 -7.63
N THR A 81 16.12 5.44 -8.56
CA THR A 81 16.83 4.17 -8.73
C THR A 81 18.22 4.16 -8.11
N SER A 82 18.69 5.27 -7.53
CA SER A 82 20.04 5.40 -6.96
C SER A 82 20.32 4.40 -5.83
N HIS A 83 19.27 4.06 -5.07
CA HIS A 83 19.34 3.12 -3.96
C HIS A 83 18.97 1.68 -4.32
N CYS A 84 18.64 1.39 -5.59
CA CYS A 84 18.26 0.05 -5.99
C CYS A 84 19.44 -0.93 -5.89
N VAL A 85 19.13 -2.18 -5.52
CA VAL A 85 20.11 -3.29 -5.54
C VAL A 85 20.44 -3.67 -6.97
N GLU A 86 19.41 -3.69 -7.82
CA GLU A 86 19.57 -4.00 -9.24
C GLU A 86 19.83 -2.73 -10.07
N SER A 87 20.61 -2.88 -11.13
CA SER A 87 20.82 -1.77 -12.07
C SER A 87 19.52 -1.36 -12.76
N PRO A 88 19.34 -0.07 -13.11
CA PRO A 88 18.12 0.41 -13.77
C PRO A 88 17.76 -0.35 -15.05
N ASP A 89 18.76 -0.85 -15.79
CA ASP A 89 18.55 -1.60 -17.02
C ASP A 89 17.84 -2.95 -16.79
N ARG A 90 18.01 -3.53 -15.61
CA ARG A 90 17.33 -4.78 -15.21
C ARG A 90 15.90 -4.55 -14.76
N LEU A 91 15.55 -3.33 -14.35
CA LEU A 91 14.21 -2.92 -13.94
C LEU A 91 13.34 -2.57 -15.16
N ASN A 92 13.32 -3.46 -16.16
CA ASN A 92 12.77 -3.20 -17.49
C ASN A 92 11.28 -3.53 -17.65
N THR A 93 10.62 -3.97 -16.59
CA THR A 93 9.16 -4.24 -16.59
C THR A 93 8.46 -3.52 -15.44
N PRO A 94 7.14 -3.24 -15.56
CA PRO A 94 6.36 -2.68 -14.45
C PRO A 94 6.46 -3.51 -13.17
N CYS A 95 6.42 -4.84 -13.29
CA CYS A 95 6.54 -5.75 -12.16
C CYS A 95 7.88 -5.59 -11.45
N LYS A 96 8.99 -5.66 -12.17
CA LYS A 96 10.33 -5.51 -11.61
C LYS A 96 10.52 -4.13 -10.99
N LEU A 97 9.97 -3.09 -11.62
CA LEU A 97 10.03 -1.74 -11.07
C LEU A 97 9.23 -1.64 -9.77
N PHE A 98 8.06 -2.25 -9.70
CA PHE A 98 7.22 -2.26 -8.52
C PHE A 98 7.83 -3.10 -7.38
N THR A 99 8.36 -4.27 -7.69
CA THR A 99 8.96 -5.21 -6.73
C THR A 99 10.46 -4.98 -6.49
N ARG A 100 11.01 -3.86 -6.97
CA ARG A 100 12.43 -3.56 -6.84
C ARG A 100 12.89 -3.59 -5.39
N LYS A 101 14.08 -4.11 -5.18
CA LYS A 101 14.77 -4.06 -3.88
C LYS A 101 15.64 -2.81 -3.80
N ILE A 102 15.72 -2.22 -2.63
CA ILE A 102 16.65 -1.14 -2.34
C ILE A 102 17.63 -1.59 -1.25
N ARG A 103 18.77 -0.91 -1.18
CA ARG A 103 19.75 -1.09 -0.09
C ARG A 103 19.23 -0.38 1.16
N TYR A 104 18.13 -0.88 1.74
CA TYR A 104 17.45 -0.25 2.88
C TYR A 104 18.37 -0.12 4.10
N TRP A 105 19.31 -1.03 4.27
CA TRP A 105 20.31 -0.98 5.35
C TRP A 105 21.24 0.22 5.25
N GLU A 106 21.42 0.83 4.06
CA GLU A 106 22.19 2.07 3.85
C GLU A 106 21.31 3.31 3.89
N CYS A 107 20.17 3.26 3.20
CA CYS A 107 19.35 4.45 2.93
C CYS A 107 18.09 4.57 3.81
N ARG A 108 17.79 3.56 4.61
CA ARG A 108 16.66 3.52 5.56
C ARG A 108 17.09 2.86 6.87
N PRO A 109 18.07 3.45 7.59
CA PRO A 109 18.51 2.87 8.84
C PRO A 109 17.36 2.76 9.83
N MET A 110 17.29 1.63 10.50
CA MET A 110 16.29 1.33 11.53
C MET A 110 16.94 1.49 12.89
N ASP A 111 16.20 2.06 13.83
CA ASP A 111 16.65 2.19 15.21
C ASP A 111 16.72 0.81 15.87
N GLU A 112 17.79 0.53 16.60
CA GLU A 112 17.99 -0.74 17.31
C GLU A 112 17.43 -0.71 18.74
N ASP A 113 17.03 0.47 19.25
CA ASP A 113 16.43 0.58 20.58
C ASP A 113 15.06 -0.15 20.59
N PRO A 114 14.88 -1.19 21.44
CA PRO A 114 13.63 -1.95 21.48
C PRO A 114 12.41 -1.13 21.92
N ARG A 115 12.60 0.08 22.44
CA ARG A 115 11.52 1.00 22.81
C ARG A 115 11.05 1.85 21.63
N VAL A 116 11.75 1.81 20.50
CA VAL A 116 11.44 2.59 19.31
C VAL A 116 10.68 1.75 18.30
N ALA A 117 9.51 2.20 17.89
CA ALA A 117 8.79 1.64 16.77
C ALA A 117 9.20 2.38 15.48
N VAL A 118 9.73 1.65 14.51
CA VAL A 118 10.10 2.19 13.20
C VAL A 118 8.92 2.15 12.23
N SER A 119 8.94 2.98 11.20
CA SER A 119 7.92 2.91 10.15
C SER A 119 7.99 1.57 9.41
N PRO A 120 6.86 0.82 9.31
CA PRO A 120 6.85 -0.45 8.60
C PRO A 120 7.00 -0.32 7.08
N ALA A 121 6.90 0.89 6.53
CA ALA A 121 6.99 1.13 5.10
C ALA A 121 7.48 2.56 4.79
N ASP A 122 8.13 2.72 3.64
CA ASP A 122 8.46 4.04 3.08
C ASP A 122 7.19 4.63 2.43
N SER A 123 6.34 5.22 3.23
CA SER A 123 4.95 5.52 2.87
C SER A 123 4.50 6.89 3.38
N ARG A 124 3.32 7.29 2.94
CA ARG A 124 2.56 8.36 3.59
C ARG A 124 1.79 7.78 4.76
N VAL A 125 1.81 8.46 5.89
CA VAL A 125 1.18 7.98 7.11
C VAL A 125 0.05 8.92 7.52
N LEU A 126 -1.06 8.33 7.94
CA LEU A 126 -2.14 8.98 8.68
C LEU A 126 -2.16 8.36 10.07
N ILE A 127 -2.01 9.20 11.09
CA ILE A 127 -2.05 8.78 12.50
C ILE A 127 -3.30 9.37 13.13
N GLY A 128 -3.93 8.63 14.00
CA GLY A 128 -5.10 9.09 14.75
C GLY A 128 -5.37 8.19 15.95
N SER A 129 -6.43 8.50 16.69
CA SER A 129 -6.84 7.76 17.88
C SER A 129 -8.25 7.20 17.72
N LEU A 130 -8.44 5.94 18.12
CA LEU A 130 -9.74 5.28 18.17
C LEU A 130 -10.61 5.80 19.33
N ARG A 131 -10.08 6.69 20.17
CA ARG A 131 -10.87 7.46 21.15
C ARG A 131 -11.65 8.59 20.49
N GLU A 132 -11.13 9.12 19.40
CA GLU A 132 -11.68 10.29 18.69
C GLU A 132 -12.52 9.90 17.49
N THR A 133 -12.33 8.70 16.95
CA THR A 133 -13.06 8.22 15.80
C THR A 133 -13.47 6.76 15.93
N SER A 134 -14.71 6.46 15.56
CA SER A 134 -15.25 5.09 15.53
C SER A 134 -15.04 4.39 14.19
N ALA A 135 -14.62 5.13 13.15
CA ALA A 135 -14.45 4.60 11.81
C ALA A 135 -13.28 5.23 11.09
N LEU A 136 -12.60 4.44 10.28
CA LEU A 136 -11.47 4.84 9.46
C LEU A 136 -11.90 4.93 7.99
N TYR A 137 -11.57 6.05 7.35
CA TYR A 137 -11.83 6.23 5.92
C TYR A 137 -10.64 5.76 5.10
N VAL A 138 -10.78 4.61 4.44
CA VAL A 138 -9.70 3.99 3.65
C VAL A 138 -10.21 3.68 2.25
N LYS A 139 -9.50 4.15 1.23
CA LYS A 139 -9.82 3.90 -0.19
C LYS A 139 -11.29 4.16 -0.55
N GLY A 140 -11.85 5.28 -0.11
CA GLY A 140 -13.22 5.67 -0.43
C GLY A 140 -14.30 4.97 0.39
N LYS A 141 -13.95 4.23 1.46
CA LYS A 141 -14.89 3.52 2.32
C LYS A 141 -14.61 3.78 3.78
N PHE A 142 -15.69 3.78 4.57
CA PHE A 142 -15.59 3.74 6.03
C PHE A 142 -15.51 2.30 6.50
N PHE A 143 -14.59 2.05 7.40
CA PHE A 143 -14.44 0.79 8.12
C PHE A 143 -14.52 1.09 9.59
N SER A 144 -15.41 0.39 10.28
CA SER A 144 -15.41 0.43 11.73
C SER A 144 -14.18 -0.33 12.26
N TYR A 145 -13.80 -0.04 13.49
CA TYR A 145 -12.72 -0.74 14.15
C TYR A 145 -12.92 -2.27 14.20
N PRO A 146 -14.14 -2.81 14.53
CA PRO A 146 -14.40 -4.24 14.45
C PRO A 146 -14.30 -4.84 13.03
N ASP A 147 -14.65 -4.06 11.98
CA ASP A 147 -14.53 -4.54 10.60
C ASP A 147 -13.08 -4.80 10.19
N LEU A 148 -12.15 -4.01 10.75
CA LEU A 148 -10.73 -4.14 10.44
C LEU A 148 -10.05 -5.28 11.18
N LEU A 149 -10.40 -5.50 12.44
CA LEU A 149 -9.80 -6.56 13.26
C LEU A 149 -10.53 -7.90 13.18
N GLY A 150 -11.77 -7.89 12.78
CA GLY A 150 -12.70 -9.00 12.85
C GLY A 150 -13.58 -8.94 14.09
N SER A 151 -14.90 -8.94 13.89
CA SER A 151 -15.88 -8.81 14.96
C SER A 151 -15.89 -10.01 15.94
N ASP A 152 -15.34 -11.15 15.52
CA ASP A 152 -15.13 -12.37 16.31
C ASP A 152 -13.87 -12.31 17.19
N LYS A 153 -13.00 -11.36 16.98
CA LYS A 153 -11.69 -11.23 17.63
C LYS A 153 -11.73 -10.44 18.94
N MET A 154 -12.62 -10.82 19.87
CA MET A 154 -12.88 -10.06 21.11
C MET A 154 -11.62 -9.75 21.92
N ARG A 155 -10.66 -10.67 21.98
CA ARG A 155 -9.38 -10.43 22.68
C ARG A 155 -8.66 -9.20 22.12
N TRP A 156 -8.58 -9.09 20.79
CA TRP A 156 -7.90 -7.99 20.12
C TRP A 156 -8.72 -6.72 20.14
N LEU A 157 -10.04 -6.83 19.99
CA LEU A 157 -10.94 -5.69 20.11
C LEU A 157 -10.81 -5.02 21.49
N ASN A 158 -10.75 -5.80 22.55
CA ASN A 158 -10.57 -5.27 23.91
C ASN A 158 -9.15 -4.71 24.12
N ALA A 159 -8.12 -5.37 23.59
CA ALA A 159 -6.73 -4.94 23.77
C ALA A 159 -6.44 -3.59 23.08
N PHE A 160 -7.07 -3.33 21.95
CA PHE A 160 -6.86 -2.10 21.15
C PHE A 160 -7.96 -1.07 21.27
N ALA A 161 -8.96 -1.31 22.13
CA ALA A 161 -10.03 -0.35 22.37
C ALA A 161 -9.47 1.00 22.85
N GLY A 162 -9.83 2.08 22.15
CA GLY A 162 -9.32 3.43 22.45
C GLY A 162 -7.83 3.62 22.27
N GLY A 163 -7.16 2.71 21.53
CA GLY A 163 -5.75 2.85 21.17
C GLY A 163 -5.54 3.81 20.00
N ASP A 164 -4.28 4.00 19.64
CA ASP A 164 -3.92 4.79 18.48
C ASP A 164 -3.77 3.91 17.24
N PHE A 165 -3.93 4.51 16.06
CA PHE A 165 -3.77 3.82 14.79
C PHE A 165 -2.84 4.60 13.84
N ALA A 166 -2.21 3.87 12.93
CA ALA A 166 -1.47 4.45 11.82
C ALA A 166 -1.82 3.71 10.52
N ILE A 167 -2.19 4.47 9.48
CA ILE A 167 -2.46 3.96 8.14
C ILE A 167 -1.29 4.34 7.26
N PHE A 168 -0.62 3.35 6.69
CA PHE A 168 0.52 3.52 5.82
C PHE A 168 0.10 3.30 4.36
N ARG A 169 0.21 4.34 3.54
CA ARG A 169 -0.12 4.28 2.13
C ARG A 169 1.13 4.36 1.26
N LEU A 170 1.48 3.25 0.63
CA LEU A 170 2.57 3.15 -0.32
C LEU A 170 2.17 3.80 -1.64
N THR A 171 3.07 4.63 -2.18
CA THR A 171 2.92 5.26 -3.49
C THR A 171 3.85 4.57 -4.50
N PRO A 172 3.54 4.57 -5.82
CA PRO A 172 4.32 3.84 -6.83
C PRO A 172 5.79 4.23 -6.94
N ASP A 173 6.14 5.46 -6.50
CA ASP A 173 7.51 5.96 -6.45
C ASP A 173 8.36 5.30 -5.37
N LYS A 174 7.72 4.74 -4.33
CA LYS A 174 8.40 4.12 -3.20
C LYS A 174 8.68 2.63 -3.44
N TYR A 175 9.58 2.03 -2.67
CA TYR A 175 9.73 0.58 -2.68
C TYR A 175 8.60 -0.07 -1.89
N HIS A 176 8.17 -1.28 -2.30
CA HIS A 176 6.96 -1.92 -1.78
C HIS A 176 7.25 -3.06 -0.81
N TYR A 177 8.32 -2.95 -0.04
CA TYR A 177 8.60 -3.87 1.05
C TYR A 177 8.06 -3.34 2.37
N ASN A 178 7.54 -4.23 3.19
CA ASN A 178 7.14 -3.94 4.56
C ASN A 178 8.18 -4.50 5.52
N HIS A 179 8.45 -3.76 6.56
CA HIS A 179 9.33 -4.13 7.65
C HIS A 179 8.52 -4.26 8.94
N THR A 180 8.97 -5.11 9.86
CA THR A 180 8.37 -5.17 11.18
C THR A 180 8.66 -3.87 11.93
N PRO A 181 7.65 -3.21 12.54
CA PRO A 181 7.87 -1.95 13.24
C PRO A 181 8.66 -2.09 14.54
N VAL A 182 8.74 -3.30 15.06
CA VAL A 182 9.50 -3.69 16.25
C VAL A 182 10.23 -4.99 15.98
N ALA A 183 11.19 -5.35 16.81
CA ALA A 183 11.88 -6.64 16.72
C ALA A 183 10.85 -7.78 16.77
N ALA A 184 10.88 -8.65 15.79
CA ALA A 184 9.94 -9.77 15.65
C ALA A 184 10.60 -10.96 14.98
N VAL A 185 10.08 -12.15 15.26
CA VAL A 185 10.49 -13.40 14.62
C VAL A 185 9.36 -13.88 13.73
N SER A 186 9.67 -14.13 12.46
CA SER A 186 8.72 -14.71 11.51
C SER A 186 8.87 -16.22 11.49
N TYR A 187 7.77 -16.93 11.69
CA TYR A 187 7.74 -18.40 11.60
C TYR A 187 7.07 -18.82 10.28
N THR A 188 7.72 -19.71 9.55
CA THR A 188 7.17 -20.29 8.32
C THR A 188 6.28 -21.52 8.58
N HIS A 189 6.24 -22.01 9.81
CA HIS A 189 5.44 -23.15 10.21
C HIS A 189 4.45 -22.76 11.29
N LEU A 190 3.18 -23.15 11.09
CA LEU A 190 2.19 -23.19 12.16
C LEU A 190 2.54 -24.40 13.03
N THR A 191 3.19 -24.19 14.16
CA THR A 191 3.25 -25.20 15.21
C THR A 191 1.86 -25.29 15.82
N LEU A 192 1.17 -26.42 15.62
CA LEU A 192 -0.01 -26.72 16.40
C LEU A 192 0.38 -26.72 17.87
N PRO A 193 -0.39 -26.09 18.77
CA PRO A 193 -0.14 -26.20 20.18
C PRO A 193 -0.22 -27.69 20.54
N THR A 194 0.90 -28.25 21.00
CA THR A 194 0.91 -29.54 21.65
C THR A 194 0.24 -29.35 23.01
N ASN A 195 -0.92 -29.96 23.16
CA ASN A 195 -1.58 -30.09 24.48
C ASN A 195 -0.68 -30.85 25.47
#